data_6764a2379459cd3604f13dfd7a968ee6
#
_entry.id   6764a2379459cd3604f13dfd7a968ee6
#
_cell.length_a   1.000
_cell.length_b   1.000
_cell.length_c   1.000
_cell.angle_alpha   90.00
_cell.angle_beta   90.00
_cell.angle_gamma   90.00
#
_symmetry.space_group_name_H-M   'P 1'
#
loop_
_entity.id
_entity.type
_entity.pdbx_description
1 polymer ?
#
loop_
_entity_poly.entity_id
_entity_poly.type
_entity_poly.pdbx_seq_one_letter_code
_entity_poly.pdbx_strand_id
1 'polypeptide(L)'
;MKGLFDIPQLRSYEGVYLLKENGLLKVDELVAECCDPNRKRRMVEIFDDLSNALCLIADLAEFLRIASPDHNFTVACENACIAISNLVEQYDNIFKLLFYEVGILKCFLFLVKRLNTNRKLYELLKKAADKGDCFPTTEMDKHVAQLFIFDFEQSGIHLPEAQRQQVVNLNEYILHLGQRFSMNAHEPRQVFKDDLPSHIRHQ
;
A
#
# COMPACT_ATOMS: atom_id res chain seq x y z
N MET A 1 -2.60 -25.62 17.92
CA MET A 1 -1.43 -24.73 17.75
C MET A 1 -1.93 -23.36 17.33
N LYS A 2 -1.42 -22.32 17.94
CA LYS A 2 -1.66 -20.94 17.52
C LYS A 2 -0.81 -20.65 16.28
N GLY A 3 -1.30 -19.84 15.32
CA GLY A 3 -0.49 -19.36 14.20
C GLY A 3 0.51 -18.31 14.66
N LEU A 4 1.36 -17.83 13.74
CA LEU A 4 2.27 -16.71 14.00
C LEU A 4 1.46 -15.49 14.45
N PHE A 5 1.94 -14.77 15.46
CA PHE A 5 1.28 -13.60 16.07
C PHE A 5 -0.15 -13.87 16.55
N ASP A 6 -0.44 -15.11 16.98
CA ASP A 6 -1.79 -15.56 17.35
C ASP A 6 -2.83 -15.48 16.21
N ILE A 7 -2.39 -15.29 14.95
CA ILE A 7 -3.24 -15.29 13.76
C ILE A 7 -3.43 -16.74 13.31
N PRO A 8 -4.66 -17.32 13.41
CA PRO A 8 -4.88 -18.76 13.15
C PRO A 8 -4.53 -19.19 11.74
N GLN A 9 -4.64 -18.30 10.76
CA GLN A 9 -4.32 -18.54 9.35
C GLN A 9 -2.81 -18.77 9.15
N LEU A 10 -1.97 -18.08 9.92
CA LEU A 10 -0.51 -18.16 9.80
C LEU A 10 0.11 -19.38 10.49
N ARG A 11 -0.59 -20.52 10.47
CA ARG A 11 -0.01 -21.83 10.84
C ARG A 11 0.93 -22.35 9.76
N SER A 12 0.71 -21.92 8.54
CA SER A 12 1.53 -22.22 7.38
C SER A 12 1.54 -21.01 6.43
N TYR A 13 2.45 -21.02 5.46
CA TYR A 13 2.60 -19.93 4.50
C TYR A 13 1.36 -19.75 3.59
N GLU A 14 0.56 -20.82 3.37
CA GLU A 14 -0.70 -20.72 2.61
C GLU A 14 -1.70 -19.77 3.28
N GLY A 15 -1.59 -19.60 4.58
CA GLY A 15 -2.42 -18.65 5.33
C GLY A 15 -2.23 -17.20 4.91
N VAL A 16 -1.08 -16.84 4.33
CA VAL A 16 -0.83 -15.51 3.77
C VAL A 16 -1.78 -15.21 2.61
N TYR A 17 -1.98 -16.21 1.72
CA TYR A 17 -2.92 -16.06 0.59
C TYR A 17 -4.36 -15.88 1.08
N LEU A 18 -4.74 -16.65 2.09
CA LEU A 18 -6.09 -16.56 2.67
C LEU A 18 -6.32 -15.19 3.33
N LEU A 19 -5.34 -14.68 4.07
CA LEU A 19 -5.42 -13.33 4.67
C LEU A 19 -5.52 -12.24 3.60
N LYS A 20 -4.75 -12.35 2.53
CA LYS A 20 -4.84 -11.45 1.38
C LYS A 20 -6.24 -11.45 0.77
N GLU A 21 -6.81 -12.63 0.47
CA GLU A 21 -8.13 -12.74 -0.15
C GLU A 21 -9.22 -12.14 0.75
N ASN A 22 -9.21 -12.49 2.04
CA ASN A 22 -10.15 -11.93 3.00
C ASN A 22 -10.05 -10.41 3.11
N GLY A 23 -8.84 -9.89 3.10
CA GLY A 23 -8.62 -8.45 3.15
C GLY A 23 -9.10 -7.72 1.89
N LEU A 24 -8.88 -8.30 0.71
CA LEU A 24 -9.38 -7.73 -0.55
C LEU A 24 -10.91 -7.75 -0.61
N LEU A 25 -11.56 -8.84 -0.19
CA LEU A 25 -13.01 -8.89 -0.07
C LEU A 25 -13.53 -7.79 0.87
N LYS A 26 -12.85 -7.58 2.00
CA LYS A 26 -13.21 -6.52 2.94
C LYS A 26 -13.06 -5.13 2.32
N VAL A 27 -12.02 -4.89 1.55
CA VAL A 27 -11.82 -3.64 0.79
C VAL A 27 -12.97 -3.41 -0.20
N ASP A 28 -13.37 -4.44 -0.96
CA ASP A 28 -14.46 -4.33 -1.93
C ASP A 28 -15.81 -4.03 -1.25
N GLU A 29 -16.09 -4.67 -0.10
CA GLU A 29 -17.27 -4.37 0.72
C GLU A 29 -17.29 -2.91 1.19
N LEU A 30 -16.16 -2.41 1.69
CA LEU A 30 -16.05 -1.03 2.18
C LEU A 30 -16.17 -0.01 1.04
N VAL A 31 -15.60 -0.29 -0.12
CA VAL A 31 -15.77 0.55 -1.31
C VAL A 31 -17.25 0.57 -1.76
N ALA A 32 -17.93 -0.57 -1.72
CA ALA A 32 -19.35 -0.64 -2.02
C ALA A 32 -20.18 0.18 -1.01
N GLU A 33 -19.85 0.08 0.29
CA GLU A 33 -20.50 0.87 1.35
C GLU A 33 -20.28 2.38 1.18
N CYS A 34 -19.06 2.83 0.79
CA CYS A 34 -18.82 4.23 0.44
C CYS A 34 -19.75 4.75 -0.65
N CYS A 35 -20.09 3.88 -1.59
CA CYS A 35 -20.94 4.22 -2.74
C CYS A 35 -22.44 4.10 -2.46
N ASP A 36 -22.84 3.49 -1.34
CA ASP A 36 -24.26 3.32 -0.98
C ASP A 36 -24.84 4.63 -0.42
N PRO A 37 -25.86 5.19 -1.05
CA PRO A 37 -26.57 6.37 -0.53
C PRO A 37 -27.29 6.11 0.80
N ASN A 38 -27.57 4.84 1.12
CA ASN A 38 -28.25 4.41 2.35
C ASN A 38 -27.26 3.87 3.41
N ARG A 39 -25.98 4.18 3.30
CA ARG A 39 -24.97 3.75 4.28
C ARG A 39 -25.37 4.15 5.70
N LYS A 40 -24.97 3.33 6.64
CA LYS A 40 -25.35 3.49 8.07
C LYS A 40 -24.24 4.13 8.93
N ARG A 41 -23.12 4.47 8.33
CA ARG A 41 -21.94 5.02 9.00
C ARG A 41 -21.45 6.29 8.31
N ARG A 42 -20.68 7.09 9.05
CA ARG A 42 -20.02 8.29 8.50
C ARG A 42 -19.01 7.89 7.43
N MET A 43 -18.83 8.73 6.43
CA MET A 43 -17.87 8.50 5.34
C MET A 43 -16.45 8.28 5.88
N VAL A 44 -16.03 9.10 6.85
CA VAL A 44 -14.70 9.04 7.45
C VAL A 44 -14.45 7.71 8.15
N GLU A 45 -15.44 7.14 8.85
CA GLU A 45 -15.32 5.82 9.50
C GLU A 45 -15.08 4.70 8.50
N ILE A 46 -15.76 4.76 7.34
CA ILE A 46 -15.59 3.77 6.29
C ILE A 46 -14.19 3.90 5.65
N PHE A 47 -13.72 5.12 5.45
CA PHE A 47 -12.37 5.38 4.94
C PHE A 47 -11.28 4.95 5.92
N ASP A 48 -11.48 5.14 7.21
CA ASP A 48 -10.55 4.67 8.25
C ASP A 48 -10.44 3.14 8.25
N ASP A 49 -11.59 2.44 8.23
CA ASP A 49 -11.64 0.98 8.11
C ASP A 49 -11.00 0.48 6.80
N LEU A 50 -11.19 1.20 5.69
CA LEU A 50 -10.62 0.88 4.39
C LEU A 50 -9.08 0.98 4.44
N SER A 51 -8.55 2.07 4.99
CA SER A 51 -7.13 2.27 5.21
C SER A 51 -6.56 1.18 6.12
N ASN A 52 -7.22 0.90 7.24
CA ASN A 52 -6.80 -0.13 8.18
C ASN A 52 -6.79 -1.53 7.55
N ALA A 53 -7.82 -1.90 6.78
CA ALA A 53 -7.88 -3.20 6.10
C ALA A 53 -6.70 -3.40 5.13
N LEU A 54 -6.28 -2.36 4.45
CA LEU A 54 -5.13 -2.37 3.55
C LEU A 54 -3.79 -2.45 4.29
N CYS A 55 -3.62 -1.62 5.34
CA CYS A 55 -2.40 -1.61 6.14
C CYS A 55 -2.15 -2.95 6.82
N LEU A 56 -3.19 -3.57 7.38
CA LEU A 56 -3.06 -4.89 8.04
C LEU A 56 -2.47 -5.96 7.12
N ILE A 57 -2.84 -5.96 5.84
CA ILE A 57 -2.31 -6.95 4.89
C ILE A 57 -0.88 -6.58 4.48
N ALA A 58 -0.66 -5.32 4.15
CA ALA A 58 0.61 -4.85 3.62
C ALA A 58 1.73 -4.94 4.66
N ASP A 59 1.47 -4.45 5.88
CA ASP A 59 2.46 -4.43 6.96
C ASP A 59 2.82 -5.85 7.41
N LEU A 60 1.81 -6.74 7.50
CA LEU A 60 2.04 -8.13 7.85
C LEU A 60 2.85 -8.87 6.78
N ALA A 61 2.53 -8.68 5.52
CA ALA A 61 3.25 -9.29 4.41
C ALA A 61 4.70 -8.80 4.36
N GLU A 62 4.92 -7.48 4.52
CA GLU A 62 6.28 -6.90 4.54
C GLU A 62 7.08 -7.42 5.73
N PHE A 63 6.49 -7.45 6.92
CA PHE A 63 7.17 -7.95 8.10
C PHE A 63 7.56 -9.42 7.96
N LEU A 64 6.65 -10.28 7.52
CA LEU A 64 6.93 -11.71 7.33
C LEU A 64 7.97 -11.97 6.25
N ARG A 65 7.97 -11.19 5.17
CA ARG A 65 8.96 -11.29 4.11
C ARG A 65 10.38 -11.04 4.61
N ILE A 66 10.55 -10.03 5.47
CA ILE A 66 11.86 -9.62 5.97
C ILE A 66 12.31 -10.49 7.16
N ALA A 67 11.38 -10.79 8.07
CA ALA A 67 11.72 -11.37 9.36
C ALA A 67 11.59 -12.90 9.42
N SER A 68 10.87 -13.53 8.48
CA SER A 68 10.68 -14.98 8.52
C SER A 68 11.95 -15.72 8.12
N PRO A 69 12.42 -16.70 8.94
CA PRO A 69 13.49 -17.58 8.54
C PRO A 69 13.06 -18.66 7.54
N ASP A 70 11.73 -18.84 7.34
CA ASP A 70 11.17 -19.80 6.39
C ASP A 70 10.97 -19.13 5.04
N HIS A 71 11.74 -19.59 4.05
CA HIS A 71 11.69 -19.09 2.67
C HIS A 71 10.30 -19.22 2.04
N ASN A 72 9.48 -20.20 2.43
CA ASN A 72 8.13 -20.35 1.90
C ASN A 72 7.23 -19.18 2.30
N PHE A 73 7.39 -18.66 3.53
CA PHE A 73 6.69 -17.44 3.94
C PHE A 73 7.14 -16.23 3.13
N THR A 74 8.46 -16.08 2.87
CA THR A 74 8.98 -15.01 2.03
C THR A 74 8.34 -15.03 0.65
N VAL A 75 8.35 -16.19 -0.02
CA VAL A 75 7.75 -16.37 -1.35
C VAL A 75 6.24 -16.14 -1.33
N ALA A 76 5.53 -16.65 -0.31
CA ALA A 76 4.08 -16.45 -0.20
C ALA A 76 3.74 -14.96 -0.02
N CYS A 77 4.51 -14.23 0.78
CA CYS A 77 4.35 -12.80 0.96
C CYS A 77 4.66 -12.01 -0.32
N GLU A 78 5.71 -12.35 -1.04
CA GLU A 78 6.02 -11.77 -2.34
C GLU A 78 4.88 -12.00 -3.35
N ASN A 79 4.38 -13.23 -3.46
CA ASN A 79 3.26 -13.56 -4.33
C ASN A 79 1.96 -12.87 -3.91
N ALA A 80 1.69 -12.77 -2.61
CA ALA A 80 0.54 -12.01 -2.13
C ALA A 80 0.63 -10.54 -2.53
N CYS A 81 1.80 -9.95 -2.42
CA CYS A 81 2.03 -8.58 -2.83
C CYS A 81 1.96 -8.38 -4.36
N ILE A 82 2.50 -9.31 -5.14
CA ILE A 82 2.36 -9.32 -6.60
C ILE A 82 0.88 -9.44 -6.99
N ALA A 83 0.12 -10.33 -6.35
CA ALA A 83 -1.30 -10.49 -6.65
C ALA A 83 -2.13 -9.25 -6.29
N ILE A 84 -1.80 -8.60 -5.18
CA ILE A 84 -2.39 -7.31 -4.81
C ILE A 84 -2.02 -6.24 -5.86
N SER A 85 -0.81 -6.26 -6.39
CA SER A 85 -0.37 -5.39 -7.48
C SER A 85 -1.06 -5.70 -8.81
N ASN A 86 -1.26 -6.99 -9.14
CA ASN A 86 -1.87 -7.44 -10.41
C ASN A 86 -3.36 -7.11 -10.54
N LEU A 87 -4.08 -6.92 -9.45
CA LEU A 87 -5.45 -6.38 -9.48
C LEU A 87 -5.53 -5.00 -10.14
N VAL A 88 -4.39 -4.37 -10.33
CA VAL A 88 -4.23 -3.10 -11.02
C VAL A 88 -3.98 -3.25 -12.51
N GLU A 89 -3.38 -4.37 -12.95
CA GLU A 89 -3.06 -4.64 -14.36
C GLU A 89 -4.29 -4.72 -15.29
N GLN A 90 -5.50 -4.81 -14.76
CA GLN A 90 -6.71 -4.72 -15.59
C GLN A 90 -6.90 -3.34 -16.23
N TYR A 91 -6.09 -2.36 -15.88
CA TYR A 91 -6.21 -0.99 -16.40
C TYR A 91 -4.99 -0.46 -17.16
N ASP A 92 -3.82 -1.12 -17.15
CA ASP A 92 -2.68 -0.66 -17.96
C ASP A 92 -1.68 -1.78 -18.33
N ASN A 93 -1.61 -2.09 -19.61
CA ASN A 93 -0.73 -3.14 -20.19
C ASN A 93 0.78 -2.80 -20.19
N ILE A 94 1.17 -1.63 -19.71
CA ILE A 94 2.57 -1.13 -19.75
C ILE A 94 3.39 -1.59 -18.53
N PHE A 95 2.75 -2.04 -17.48
CA PHE A 95 3.38 -2.33 -16.20
C PHE A 95 4.02 -3.72 -16.04
N LYS A 96 3.76 -4.64 -16.96
CA LYS A 96 4.20 -6.05 -16.86
C LYS A 96 5.72 -6.28 -16.86
N LEU A 97 6.49 -5.38 -17.45
CA LEU A 97 7.95 -5.57 -17.63
C LEU A 97 8.81 -5.03 -16.47
N LEU A 98 8.27 -4.16 -15.64
CA LEU A 98 9.01 -3.47 -14.55
C LEU A 98 8.87 -4.14 -13.16
N PHE A 99 7.99 -5.12 -13.02
CA PHE A 99 7.59 -5.64 -11.71
C PHE A 99 8.43 -6.79 -11.15
N TYR A 100 9.34 -7.36 -11.92
CA TYR A 100 10.02 -8.60 -11.52
C TYR A 100 11.12 -8.42 -10.46
N GLU A 101 11.58 -7.21 -10.19
CA GLU A 101 12.77 -6.99 -9.34
C GLU A 101 12.57 -6.15 -8.08
N VAL A 102 11.37 -5.69 -7.75
CA VAL A 102 11.23 -4.68 -6.69
C VAL A 102 10.16 -4.99 -5.67
N GLY A 103 10.66 -5.31 -4.46
CA GLY A 103 9.87 -5.68 -3.28
C GLY A 103 8.78 -4.69 -2.83
N ILE A 104 8.00 -5.18 -2.00
CA ILE A 104 6.79 -4.93 -1.23
C ILE A 104 6.45 -3.49 -0.83
N LEU A 105 7.42 -2.60 -0.62
CA LEU A 105 7.15 -1.17 -0.43
C LEU A 105 6.33 -0.59 -1.60
N LYS A 106 6.48 -1.18 -2.80
CA LYS A 106 5.62 -0.89 -3.95
C LYS A 106 4.18 -1.36 -3.76
N CYS A 107 3.96 -2.47 -3.11
CA CYS A 107 2.60 -3.01 -2.91
C CYS A 107 1.74 -2.11 -2.04
N PHE A 108 2.31 -1.64 -0.93
CA PHE A 108 1.63 -0.69 -0.04
C PHE A 108 1.38 0.65 -0.74
N LEU A 109 2.42 1.25 -1.31
CA LEU A 109 2.29 2.50 -2.08
C LEU A 109 1.33 2.36 -3.25
N PHE A 110 1.21 1.17 -3.80
CA PHE A 110 0.35 0.89 -4.93
C PHE A 110 -1.12 0.66 -4.53
N LEU A 111 -1.40 0.00 -3.41
CA LEU A 111 -2.75 -0.10 -2.85
C LEU A 111 -3.30 1.28 -2.46
N VAL A 112 -2.48 2.08 -1.79
CA VAL A 112 -2.81 3.47 -1.48
C VAL A 112 -3.04 4.26 -2.78
N LYS A 113 -2.20 4.07 -3.80
CA LYS A 113 -2.40 4.70 -5.12
C LYS A 113 -3.69 4.25 -5.82
N ARG A 114 -4.08 2.98 -5.76
CA ARG A 114 -5.33 2.49 -6.36
C ARG A 114 -6.56 3.16 -5.73
N LEU A 115 -6.58 3.28 -4.42
CA LEU A 115 -7.63 4.04 -3.74
C LEU A 115 -7.55 5.52 -4.11
N ASN A 116 -6.37 6.10 -4.10
CA ASN A 116 -6.13 7.50 -4.42
C ASN A 116 -6.33 7.84 -5.92
N THR A 117 -6.45 6.86 -6.80
CA THR A 117 -6.85 7.05 -8.21
C THR A 117 -8.35 6.83 -8.45
N ASN A 118 -9.08 6.36 -7.44
CA ASN A 118 -10.52 6.17 -7.56
C ASN A 118 -11.26 7.52 -7.41
N ARG A 119 -11.52 8.15 -8.56
CA ARG A 119 -12.18 9.46 -8.62
C ARG A 119 -13.54 9.48 -7.93
N LYS A 120 -14.29 8.39 -8.01
CA LYS A 120 -15.60 8.29 -7.36
C LYS A 120 -15.48 8.35 -5.83
N LEU A 121 -14.52 7.67 -5.25
CA LEU A 121 -14.24 7.74 -3.80
C LEU A 121 -13.84 9.15 -3.38
N TYR A 122 -12.92 9.78 -4.13
CA TYR A 122 -12.52 11.17 -3.88
C TYR A 122 -13.72 12.14 -3.92
N GLU A 123 -14.55 12.04 -4.94
CA GLU A 123 -15.74 12.92 -5.08
C GLU A 123 -16.76 12.71 -3.95
N LEU A 124 -16.97 11.46 -3.51
CA LEU A 124 -17.84 11.13 -2.38
C LEU A 124 -17.31 11.70 -1.06
N LEU A 125 -16.03 11.51 -0.80
CA LEU A 125 -15.40 12.04 0.41
C LEU A 125 -15.40 13.57 0.42
N LYS A 126 -15.04 14.20 -0.69
CA LYS A 126 -15.05 15.66 -0.85
C LYS A 126 -16.47 16.23 -0.68
N LYS A 127 -17.46 15.57 -1.25
CA LYS A 127 -18.88 15.96 -1.05
C LYS A 127 -19.29 15.87 0.42
N ALA A 128 -18.89 14.81 1.12
CA ALA A 128 -19.17 14.65 2.55
C ALA A 128 -18.47 15.72 3.41
N ALA A 129 -17.22 16.08 3.06
CA ALA A 129 -16.47 17.11 3.76
C ALA A 129 -17.04 18.54 3.52
N ASP A 130 -17.38 18.87 2.26
CA ASP A 130 -17.79 20.23 1.88
C ASP A 130 -19.26 20.50 2.18
N LYS A 131 -20.16 19.53 1.92
CA LYS A 131 -21.60 19.68 2.03
C LYS A 131 -22.21 19.07 3.28
N GLY A 132 -21.39 18.39 4.07
CA GLY A 132 -21.81 17.58 5.21
C GLY A 132 -22.11 16.13 4.84
N ASP A 133 -21.93 15.25 5.79
CA ASP A 133 -22.25 13.84 5.69
C ASP A 133 -23.74 13.58 6.01
N CYS A 134 -24.24 12.37 5.73
CA CYS A 134 -25.57 11.91 6.12
C CYS A 134 -25.73 11.83 7.66
N PHE A 135 -24.62 11.83 8.39
CA PHE A 135 -24.55 11.77 9.85
C PHE A 135 -23.83 12.98 10.42
N PRO A 136 -24.13 13.37 11.68
CA PRO A 136 -23.40 14.45 12.33
C PRO A 136 -21.90 14.14 12.39
N THR A 137 -21.10 15.10 11.96
CA THR A 137 -19.62 15.00 11.97
C THR A 137 -19.03 15.86 13.06
N THR A 138 -17.97 15.37 13.70
CA THR A 138 -17.17 16.13 14.67
C THR A 138 -16.07 16.93 13.97
N GLU A 139 -15.41 17.83 14.68
CA GLU A 139 -14.24 18.53 14.13
C GLU A 139 -13.08 17.57 13.84
N MET A 140 -12.97 16.47 14.60
CA MET A 140 -11.99 15.42 14.33
C MET A 140 -12.30 14.71 12.99
N ASP A 141 -13.56 14.37 12.73
CA ASP A 141 -13.98 13.75 11.47
C ASP A 141 -13.64 14.65 10.26
N LYS A 142 -13.85 15.95 10.40
CA LYS A 142 -13.50 16.94 9.36
C LYS A 142 -11.99 16.96 9.12
N HIS A 143 -11.20 16.95 10.19
CA HIS A 143 -9.74 16.94 10.08
C HIS A 143 -9.25 15.67 9.39
N VAL A 144 -9.74 14.50 9.78
CA VAL A 144 -9.39 13.22 9.17
C VAL A 144 -9.84 13.17 7.70
N ALA A 145 -11.03 13.67 7.37
CA ALA A 145 -11.48 13.78 5.99
C ALA A 145 -10.52 14.65 5.15
N GLN A 146 -10.03 15.75 5.70
CA GLN A 146 -9.07 16.62 5.02
C GLN A 146 -7.72 15.90 4.77
N LEU A 147 -7.25 15.07 5.72
CA LEU A 147 -6.05 14.27 5.51
C LEU A 147 -6.20 13.28 4.36
N PHE A 148 -7.31 12.54 4.30
CA PHE A 148 -7.59 11.65 3.17
C PHE A 148 -7.74 12.41 1.84
N ILE A 149 -8.41 13.56 1.83
CA ILE A 149 -8.52 14.41 0.62
C ILE A 149 -7.14 14.86 0.18
N PHE A 150 -6.28 15.26 1.10
CA PHE A 150 -4.91 15.66 0.81
C PHE A 150 -4.11 14.53 0.15
N ASP A 151 -4.23 13.29 0.65
CA ASP A 151 -3.58 12.12 0.07
C ASP A 151 -4.07 11.84 -1.36
N PHE A 152 -5.37 11.96 -1.61
CA PHE A 152 -5.94 11.89 -2.96
C PHE A 152 -5.36 12.98 -3.87
N GLU A 153 -5.30 14.22 -3.39
CA GLU A 153 -4.83 15.37 -4.17
C GLU A 153 -3.33 15.31 -4.45
N GLN A 154 -2.52 14.75 -3.53
CA GLN A 154 -1.10 14.47 -3.79
C GLN A 154 -0.89 13.46 -4.94
N SER A 155 -1.83 12.55 -5.15
CA SER A 155 -1.82 11.63 -6.29
C SER A 155 -2.27 12.28 -7.60
N GLY A 156 -2.63 13.57 -7.59
CA GLY A 156 -3.04 14.34 -8.77
C GLY A 156 -4.46 14.06 -9.25
N ILE A 157 -5.33 13.43 -8.44
CA ILE A 157 -6.69 13.01 -8.83
C ILE A 157 -7.58 14.18 -9.27
N HIS A 158 -7.35 15.37 -8.71
CA HIS A 158 -8.08 16.60 -8.99
C HIS A 158 -7.64 17.27 -10.28
N LEU A 159 -6.49 16.86 -10.85
CA LEU A 159 -5.91 17.48 -12.04
C LEU A 159 -6.60 17.02 -13.34
N PRO A 160 -6.53 17.83 -14.41
CA PRO A 160 -6.86 17.39 -15.75
C PRO A 160 -6.03 16.17 -16.17
N GLU A 161 -6.58 15.31 -17.03
CA GLU A 161 -6.00 14.00 -17.38
C GLU A 161 -4.52 14.09 -17.81
N ALA A 162 -4.17 15.06 -18.66
CA ALA A 162 -2.80 15.22 -19.16
C ALA A 162 -1.79 15.54 -18.04
N GLN A 163 -2.19 16.39 -17.09
CA GLN A 163 -1.34 16.74 -15.94
C GLN A 163 -1.30 15.59 -14.93
N ARG A 164 -2.42 14.90 -14.72
CA ARG A 164 -2.48 13.72 -13.86
C ARG A 164 -1.52 12.64 -14.35
N GLN A 165 -1.49 12.37 -15.66
CA GLN A 165 -0.55 11.41 -16.24
C GLN A 165 0.91 11.82 -16.01
N GLN A 166 1.23 13.12 -16.07
CA GLN A 166 2.58 13.60 -15.74
C GLN A 166 2.93 13.35 -14.26
N VAL A 167 2.00 13.59 -13.33
CA VAL A 167 2.21 13.30 -11.90
C VAL A 167 2.43 11.81 -11.67
N VAL A 168 1.65 10.95 -12.32
CA VAL A 168 1.83 9.48 -12.25
C VAL A 168 3.23 9.10 -12.73
N ASN A 169 3.64 9.56 -13.91
CA ASN A 169 4.95 9.26 -14.49
C ASN A 169 6.11 9.75 -13.59
N LEU A 170 5.99 10.94 -13.01
CA LEU A 170 6.99 11.48 -12.08
C LEU A 170 7.08 10.66 -10.79
N ASN A 171 5.96 10.26 -10.23
CA ASN A 171 5.93 9.42 -9.03
C ASN A 171 6.56 8.05 -9.28
N GLU A 172 6.33 7.46 -10.45
CA GLU A 172 6.97 6.21 -10.86
C GLU A 172 8.49 6.38 -11.01
N TYR A 173 8.92 7.46 -11.62
CA TYR A 173 10.35 7.77 -11.75
C TYR A 173 11.02 7.95 -10.39
N ILE A 174 10.39 8.67 -9.45
CA ILE A 174 10.88 8.83 -8.07
C ILE A 174 11.00 7.46 -7.37
N LEU A 175 10.00 6.61 -7.50
CA LEU A 175 10.03 5.26 -6.95
C LEU A 175 11.18 4.43 -7.53
N HIS A 176 11.37 4.48 -8.85
CA HIS A 176 12.47 3.78 -9.52
C HIS A 176 13.85 4.27 -9.04
N LEU A 177 14.03 5.57 -8.89
CA LEU A 177 15.26 6.12 -8.33
C LEU A 177 15.51 5.67 -6.89
N GLY A 178 14.48 5.69 -6.04
CA GLY A 178 14.58 5.21 -4.66
C GLY A 178 14.97 3.74 -4.57
N GLN A 179 14.46 2.92 -5.47
CA GLN A 179 14.81 1.50 -5.55
C GLN A 179 16.26 1.28 -5.97
N ARG A 180 16.71 1.96 -7.04
CA ARG A 180 18.12 1.90 -7.44
C ARG A 180 19.05 2.32 -6.31
N PHE A 181 18.67 3.36 -5.58
CA PHE A 181 19.43 3.77 -4.40
C PHE A 181 19.49 2.66 -3.35
N SER A 182 18.36 2.06 -2.99
CA SER A 182 18.29 0.98 -1.99
C SER A 182 19.09 -0.25 -2.44
N MET A 183 18.97 -0.68 -3.69
CA MET A 183 19.74 -1.81 -4.23
C MET A 183 21.24 -1.54 -4.13
N ASN A 184 21.71 -0.37 -4.59
CA ASN A 184 23.11 0.01 -4.56
C ASN A 184 23.63 0.16 -3.11
N ALA A 185 22.77 0.56 -2.16
CA ALA A 185 23.14 0.69 -0.76
C ALA A 185 23.31 -0.67 -0.06
N HIS A 186 22.63 -1.71 -0.56
CA HIS A 186 22.73 -3.08 -0.02
C HIS A 186 23.85 -3.88 -0.68
N GLU A 187 24.44 -3.42 -1.78
CA GLU A 187 25.59 -4.09 -2.37
C GLU A 187 26.81 -3.99 -1.44
N PRO A 188 27.36 -5.15 -0.99
CA PRO A 188 28.54 -5.14 -0.14
C PRO A 188 29.74 -4.61 -0.94
N ARG A 189 30.27 -3.46 -0.53
CA ARG A 189 31.52 -2.95 -1.08
C ARG A 189 32.69 -3.60 -0.33
N GLN A 190 33.55 -4.28 -1.07
CA GLN A 190 34.81 -4.76 -0.51
C GLN A 190 35.77 -3.57 -0.37
N VAL A 191 36.26 -3.36 0.85
CA VAL A 191 37.31 -2.40 1.15
C VAL A 191 38.54 -3.21 1.48
N PHE A 192 39.68 -2.89 0.87
CA PHE A 192 40.92 -3.56 1.20
C PHE A 192 41.30 -3.26 2.66
N LYS A 193 41.81 -4.26 3.36
CA LYS A 193 42.21 -4.16 4.77
C LYS A 193 43.14 -2.98 5.01
N ASP A 194 44.02 -2.70 4.06
CA ASP A 194 45.02 -1.62 4.14
C ASP A 194 44.42 -0.22 4.03
N ASP A 195 43.23 -0.08 3.42
CA ASP A 195 42.50 1.18 3.32
C ASP A 195 41.71 1.50 4.60
N LEU A 196 41.62 0.54 5.54
CA LEU A 196 40.94 0.76 6.80
C LEU A 196 41.84 1.51 7.81
N PRO A 197 41.24 2.41 8.63
CA PRO A 197 41.96 3.02 9.75
C PRO A 197 42.58 1.98 10.66
N SER A 198 43.79 2.24 11.19
CA SER A 198 44.59 1.27 11.97
C SER A 198 43.87 0.63 13.16
N HIS A 199 42.91 1.37 13.76
CA HIS A 199 42.15 0.89 14.91
C HIS A 199 41.02 -0.13 14.52
N ILE A 200 40.71 -0.29 13.21
CA ILE A 200 39.72 -1.24 12.72
C ILE A 200 40.37 -2.45 12.02
N ARG A 201 41.64 -2.31 11.58
CA ARG A 201 42.32 -3.37 10.81
C ARG A 201 42.52 -4.69 11.58
N HIS A 202 42.41 -4.69 12.88
CA HIS A 202 42.75 -5.83 13.75
C HIS A 202 41.53 -6.37 14.51
N GLN A 203 40.33 -5.94 14.19
CA GLN A 203 39.08 -6.55 14.63
C GLN A 203 38.58 -7.53 13.57
#